data_47d2fee3642a139363f2538783f364d5
#
_entry.id   47d2fee3642a139363f2538783f364d5
#
_cell.length_a   1.000
_cell.length_b   1.000
_cell.length_c   1.000
_cell.angle_alpha   90.00
_cell.angle_beta   90.00
_cell.angle_gamma   90.00
#
_symmetry.space_group_name_H-M   'P 1'
#
loop_
_entity.id
_entity.type
_entity.pdbx_description
1 polymer ?
#
loop_
_entity_poly.entity_id
_entity_poly.type
_entity_poly.pdbx_seq_one_letter_code
_entity_poly.pdbx_strand_id
1 'polypeptide(L)'
;LTLAYAAAKILDSSIDIKKLGALSLRGRCEKIASNLYVDVGHNELGAKAVAKKFSQEEFGGKKLTLVYNSFLDKDFKAVLAALKPVIEDVLLYHYHCEGRELGGELINKALNELEISHREFEPSDMNDIKEAKNGKIYLAFGSFHLAEAFLKEYYASKGL
;
A
#
# COMPACT_ATOMS: atom_id res chain seq x y z
N LEU A 1 1.44 7.11 18.66
CA LEU A 1 0.35 7.10 19.65
C LEU A 1 0.89 7.10 21.08
N THR A 2 1.93 6.30 21.39
CA THR A 2 2.48 6.14 22.76
C THR A 2 2.98 7.45 23.35
N LEU A 3 3.77 8.24 22.60
CA LEU A 3 4.27 9.54 23.08
C LEU A 3 3.16 10.56 23.27
N ALA A 4 2.21 10.65 22.32
CA ALA A 4 1.06 11.54 22.44
C ALA A 4 0.19 11.17 23.64
N TYR A 5 -0.03 9.88 23.89
CA TYR A 5 -0.75 9.40 25.06
C TYR A 5 -0.03 9.71 26.38
N ALA A 6 1.29 9.50 26.42
CA ALA A 6 2.10 9.84 27.58
C ALA A 6 2.03 11.35 27.89
N ALA A 7 2.15 12.21 26.89
CA ALA A 7 2.03 13.65 27.04
C ALA A 7 0.62 14.06 27.52
N ALA A 8 -0.43 13.47 26.93
CA ALA A 8 -1.80 13.73 27.34
C ALA A 8 -2.07 13.31 28.80
N LYS A 9 -1.52 12.18 29.25
CA LYS A 9 -1.61 11.70 30.64
C LYS A 9 -0.94 12.63 31.63
N ILE A 10 0.08 13.39 31.24
CA ILE A 10 0.72 14.41 32.08
C ILE A 10 -0.24 15.58 32.30
N LEU A 11 -1.01 15.94 31.27
CA LEU A 11 -1.96 17.06 31.34
C LEU A 11 -3.28 16.66 32.03
N ASP A 12 -3.74 15.45 31.77
CA ASP A 12 -4.96 14.88 32.39
C ASP A 12 -4.79 13.39 32.64
N SER A 13 -4.62 13.03 33.90
CA SER A 13 -4.44 11.64 34.33
C SER A 13 -5.69 10.76 34.13
N SER A 14 -6.86 11.35 33.88
CA SER A 14 -8.13 10.62 33.65
C SER A 14 -8.25 10.04 32.26
N ILE A 15 -7.40 10.46 31.29
CA ILE A 15 -7.45 9.97 29.92
C ILE A 15 -7.21 8.45 29.89
N ASP A 16 -8.18 7.72 29.34
CA ASP A 16 -8.10 6.28 29.14
C ASP A 16 -7.97 5.96 27.65
N ILE A 17 -6.82 5.37 27.29
CA ILE A 17 -6.54 4.98 25.87
C ILE A 17 -7.57 3.99 25.33
N LYS A 18 -8.21 3.18 26.19
CA LYS A 18 -9.24 2.22 25.76
C LYS A 18 -10.54 2.89 25.31
N LYS A 19 -10.75 4.15 25.72
CA LYS A 19 -11.90 4.96 25.28
C LYS A 19 -11.63 5.70 23.97
N LEU A 20 -10.36 5.73 23.51
CA LEU A 20 -10.03 6.25 22.19
C LEU A 20 -10.49 5.21 21.17
N GLY A 21 -11.42 5.58 20.31
CA GLY A 21 -11.83 4.74 19.19
C GLY A 21 -10.66 4.36 18.29
N ALA A 22 -10.85 3.38 17.40
CA ALA A 22 -9.84 2.99 16.45
C ALA A 22 -9.46 4.22 15.58
N LEU A 23 -8.18 4.59 15.60
CA LEU A 23 -7.64 5.64 14.75
C LEU A 23 -7.65 5.15 13.30
N SER A 24 -8.52 5.72 12.48
CA SER A 24 -8.48 5.56 11.04
C SER A 24 -7.69 6.74 10.46
N LEU A 25 -6.50 6.46 9.96
CA LEU A 25 -5.69 7.44 9.24
C LEU A 25 -5.79 7.16 7.74
N ARG A 26 -6.14 8.18 6.97
CA ARG A 26 -6.19 8.08 5.51
C ARG A 26 -4.84 7.66 4.95
N GLY A 27 -4.85 6.76 3.97
CA GLY A 27 -3.64 6.22 3.38
C GLY A 27 -2.82 5.31 4.31
N ARG A 28 -3.42 4.72 5.36
CA ARG A 28 -2.77 3.71 6.23
C ARG A 28 -3.58 2.43 6.24
N CYS A 29 -3.26 1.53 5.32
CA CYS A 29 -4.07 0.35 5.01
C CYS A 29 -5.57 0.70 4.89
N GLU A 30 -5.85 1.85 4.28
CA GLU A 30 -7.20 2.36 4.11
C GLU A 30 -7.96 1.48 3.12
N LYS A 31 -9.11 0.98 3.51
CA LYS A 31 -9.99 0.21 2.63
C LYS A 31 -10.81 1.16 1.76
N ILE A 32 -10.55 1.16 0.47
CA ILE A 32 -11.22 2.01 -0.54
C ILE A 32 -12.45 1.32 -1.13
N ALA A 33 -12.34 0.00 -1.34
CA ALA A 33 -13.42 -0.85 -1.87
C ALA A 33 -13.33 -2.25 -1.25
N SER A 34 -14.26 -3.13 -1.61
CA SER A 34 -14.30 -4.50 -1.08
C SER A 34 -12.98 -5.26 -1.29
N ASN A 35 -12.29 -4.98 -2.38
CA ASN A 35 -11.07 -5.63 -2.85
C ASN A 35 -9.87 -4.68 -2.99
N LEU A 36 -10.00 -3.40 -2.61
CA LEU A 36 -8.94 -2.39 -2.81
C LEU A 36 -8.55 -1.73 -1.49
N TYR A 37 -7.24 -1.74 -1.22
CA TYR A 37 -6.59 -1.06 -0.11
C TYR A 37 -5.54 -0.08 -0.62
N VAL A 38 -5.28 0.97 0.14
CA VAL A 38 -4.22 1.96 -0.13
C VAL A 38 -3.38 2.18 1.12
N ASP A 39 -2.06 2.20 0.95
CA ASP A 39 -1.12 2.59 2.00
C ASP A 39 0.02 3.43 1.42
N VAL A 40 0.28 4.58 2.02
CA VAL A 40 1.33 5.53 1.57
C VAL A 40 2.70 5.21 2.17
N GLY A 41 2.88 4.04 2.75
CA GLY A 41 4.17 3.54 3.21
C GLY A 41 5.18 3.49 2.05
N HIS A 42 6.42 3.80 2.34
CA HIS A 42 7.48 3.90 1.34
C HIS A 42 8.84 3.42 1.87
N ASN A 43 8.84 2.70 2.98
CA ASN A 43 10.03 2.15 3.62
C ASN A 43 9.77 0.75 4.18
N GLU A 44 10.83 0.06 4.53
CA GLU A 44 10.80 -1.30 5.05
C GLU A 44 9.89 -1.47 6.28
N LEU A 45 9.92 -0.51 7.20
CA LEU A 45 9.11 -0.59 8.44
C LEU A 45 7.61 -0.52 8.12
N GLY A 46 7.20 0.37 7.21
CA GLY A 46 5.83 0.46 6.71
C GLY A 46 5.42 -0.83 6.01
N ALA A 47 6.29 -1.37 5.15
CA ALA A 47 6.06 -2.63 4.46
C ALA A 47 5.86 -3.82 5.43
N LYS A 48 6.68 -3.92 6.48
CA LYS A 48 6.53 -4.94 7.54
C LYS A 48 5.20 -4.81 8.29
N ALA A 49 4.76 -3.59 8.59
CA ALA A 49 3.48 -3.35 9.25
C ALA A 49 2.30 -3.79 8.36
N VAL A 50 2.36 -3.50 7.06
CA VAL A 50 1.39 -3.94 6.05
C VAL A 50 1.40 -5.46 5.93
N ALA A 51 2.57 -6.08 5.77
CA ALA A 51 2.70 -7.54 5.69
C ALA A 51 2.10 -8.23 6.92
N LYS A 52 2.36 -7.71 8.12
CA LYS A 52 1.76 -8.22 9.35
C LYS A 52 0.23 -8.12 9.35
N LYS A 53 -0.34 -7.02 8.85
CA LYS A 53 -1.79 -6.86 8.76
C LYS A 53 -2.41 -7.89 7.82
N PHE A 54 -1.86 -8.04 6.63
CA PHE A 54 -2.40 -8.95 5.62
C PHE A 54 -2.08 -10.43 5.85
N SER A 55 -1.24 -10.75 6.83
CA SER A 55 -1.02 -12.12 7.32
C SER A 55 -2.08 -12.58 8.33
N GLN A 56 -3.00 -11.70 8.75
CA GLN A 56 -4.05 -12.04 9.73
C GLN A 56 -5.15 -12.91 9.11
N GLU A 57 -5.84 -13.66 9.97
CA GLU A 57 -6.90 -14.62 9.57
C GLU A 57 -8.04 -13.99 8.78
N GLU A 58 -8.33 -12.69 9.01
CA GLU A 58 -9.37 -11.97 8.29
C GLU A 58 -9.19 -11.95 6.76
N PHE A 59 -7.95 -12.11 6.29
CA PHE A 59 -7.63 -12.20 4.86
C PHE A 59 -7.59 -13.64 4.33
N GLY A 60 -7.84 -14.65 5.20
CA GLY A 60 -7.99 -16.05 4.82
C GLY A 60 -6.78 -16.64 4.08
N GLY A 61 -5.58 -16.13 4.33
CA GLY A 61 -4.36 -16.56 3.63
C GLY A 61 -4.27 -16.11 2.17
N LYS A 62 -5.20 -15.26 1.69
CA LYS A 62 -5.15 -14.70 0.33
C LYS A 62 -3.94 -13.79 0.20
N LYS A 63 -3.21 -13.95 -0.89
CA LYS A 63 -2.14 -13.04 -1.27
C LYS A 63 -2.68 -11.83 -2.02
N LEU A 64 -1.91 -10.77 -2.01
CA LEU A 64 -2.25 -9.48 -2.61
C LEU A 64 -1.66 -9.36 -4.02
N THR A 65 -2.37 -8.71 -4.92
CA THR A 65 -1.79 -8.07 -6.09
C THR A 65 -1.36 -6.66 -5.70
N LEU A 66 -0.06 -6.40 -5.73
CA LEU A 66 0.51 -5.12 -5.33
C LEU A 66 0.55 -4.15 -6.52
N VAL A 67 -0.15 -3.02 -6.44
CA VAL A 67 0.03 -1.90 -7.37
C VAL A 67 1.14 -1.02 -6.80
N TYR A 68 2.29 -1.00 -7.50
CA TYR A 68 3.52 -0.48 -6.92
C TYR A 68 4.33 0.37 -7.89
N ASN A 69 4.96 1.36 -7.37
CA ASN A 69 6.17 2.00 -7.88
C ASN A 69 6.85 2.75 -6.74
N SER A 70 8.10 3.12 -6.93
CA SER A 70 8.88 3.83 -5.93
C SER A 70 9.83 4.80 -6.60
N PHE A 71 10.20 5.85 -5.89
CA PHE A 71 11.23 6.77 -6.36
C PHE A 71 12.62 6.13 -6.26
N LEU A 72 13.51 6.56 -7.16
CA LEU A 72 14.85 6.03 -7.29
C LEU A 72 15.69 6.13 -6.00
N ASP A 73 15.41 7.14 -5.16
CA ASP A 73 16.10 7.40 -3.89
C ASP A 73 15.65 6.51 -2.73
N LYS A 74 14.74 5.54 -2.96
CA LYS A 74 14.18 4.67 -1.92
C LYS A 74 14.78 3.27 -1.96
N ASP A 75 14.85 2.63 -0.80
CA ASP A 75 15.23 1.22 -0.69
C ASP A 75 14.02 0.32 -1.03
N PHE A 76 13.66 0.30 -2.32
CA PHE A 76 12.54 -0.51 -2.81
C PHE A 76 12.81 -2.02 -2.69
N LYS A 77 14.07 -2.45 -2.68
CA LYS A 77 14.41 -3.87 -2.50
C LYS A 77 14.05 -4.36 -1.09
N ALA A 78 14.38 -3.59 -0.05
CA ALA A 78 13.98 -3.93 1.32
C ALA A 78 12.45 -3.89 1.50
N VAL A 79 11.77 -2.93 0.86
CA VAL A 79 10.29 -2.84 0.84
C VAL A 79 9.67 -4.08 0.21
N LEU A 80 10.10 -4.47 -0.99
CA LEU A 80 9.59 -5.63 -1.72
C LEU A 80 9.86 -6.94 -0.99
N ALA A 81 11.07 -7.09 -0.42
CA ALA A 81 11.41 -8.26 0.39
C ALA A 81 10.50 -8.41 1.61
N ALA A 82 10.16 -7.30 2.28
CA ALA A 82 9.26 -7.31 3.42
C ALA A 82 7.81 -7.66 3.04
N LEU A 83 7.36 -7.31 1.83
CA LEU A 83 6.01 -7.60 1.33
C LEU A 83 5.91 -8.99 0.66
N LYS A 84 7.02 -9.58 0.18
CA LYS A 84 7.04 -10.88 -0.52
C LYS A 84 6.17 -11.97 0.13
N PRO A 85 6.15 -12.14 1.47
CA PRO A 85 5.33 -13.19 2.09
C PRO A 85 3.83 -13.08 1.84
N VAL A 86 3.32 -11.87 1.59
CA VAL A 86 1.89 -11.58 1.47
C VAL A 86 1.45 -11.16 0.07
N ILE A 87 2.37 -11.02 -0.88
CA ILE A 87 2.04 -10.67 -2.27
C ILE A 87 2.14 -11.89 -3.19
N GLU A 88 1.30 -11.94 -4.21
CA GLU A 88 1.31 -12.92 -5.30
C GLU A 88 2.04 -12.37 -6.51
N ASP A 89 1.67 -11.17 -6.91
CA ASP A 89 2.20 -10.47 -8.09
C ASP A 89 2.28 -8.96 -7.86
N VAL A 90 3.06 -8.29 -8.70
CA VAL A 90 3.23 -6.84 -8.69
C VAL A 90 2.83 -6.26 -10.05
N LEU A 91 1.99 -5.24 -10.02
CA LEU A 91 1.61 -4.40 -11.15
C LEU A 91 2.38 -3.07 -11.04
N LEU A 92 3.29 -2.83 -11.96
CA LEU A 92 4.10 -1.61 -11.97
C LEU A 92 3.28 -0.44 -12.50
N TYR A 93 2.86 0.44 -11.60
CA TYR A 93 2.03 1.59 -11.92
C TYR A 93 2.90 2.82 -12.17
N HIS A 94 2.87 3.33 -13.38
CA HIS A 94 3.62 4.53 -13.77
C HIS A 94 2.77 5.78 -13.58
N TYR A 95 3.36 6.77 -12.93
CA TYR A 95 2.76 8.09 -12.75
C TYR A 95 3.83 9.18 -12.88
N HIS A 96 3.42 10.37 -13.20
CA HIS A 96 4.31 11.52 -13.28
C HIS A 96 4.42 12.22 -11.91
N CYS A 97 5.65 12.56 -11.53
CA CYS A 97 5.92 13.38 -10.36
C CYS A 97 7.05 14.37 -10.72
N GLU A 98 6.73 15.67 -10.68
CA GLU A 98 7.70 16.70 -11.01
C GLU A 98 8.92 16.66 -10.08
N GLY A 99 10.10 16.74 -10.66
CA GLY A 99 11.38 16.75 -9.93
C GLY A 99 11.78 15.44 -9.27
N ARG A 100 11.09 14.30 -9.55
CA ARG A 100 11.43 12.99 -9.02
C ARG A 100 11.31 11.90 -10.07
N GLU A 101 12.27 10.99 -10.06
CA GLU A 101 12.30 9.83 -10.97
C GLU A 101 11.84 8.56 -10.27
N LEU A 102 11.09 7.75 -10.99
CA LEU A 102 10.70 6.40 -10.56
C LEU A 102 11.86 5.43 -10.75
N GLY A 103 11.89 4.37 -9.95
CA GLY A 103 12.97 3.38 -9.95
C GLY A 103 13.09 2.53 -11.22
N GLY A 104 12.05 2.51 -12.09
CA GLY A 104 12.08 1.90 -13.42
C GLY A 104 12.76 0.53 -13.45
N GLU A 105 13.78 0.39 -14.31
CA GLU A 105 14.56 -0.84 -14.50
C GLU A 105 15.18 -1.41 -13.21
N LEU A 106 15.51 -0.57 -12.24
CA LEU A 106 16.07 -1.04 -10.98
C LEU A 106 15.02 -1.74 -10.12
N ILE A 107 13.76 -1.34 -10.20
CA ILE A 107 12.66 -2.06 -9.55
C ILE A 107 12.45 -3.41 -10.24
N ASN A 108 12.43 -3.45 -11.58
CA ASN A 108 12.34 -4.71 -12.33
C ASN A 108 13.46 -5.67 -11.96
N LYS A 109 14.70 -5.18 -11.86
CA LYS A 109 15.83 -5.99 -11.41
C LYS A 109 15.63 -6.53 -9.99
N ALA A 110 15.19 -5.69 -9.05
CA ALA A 110 14.94 -6.12 -7.68
C ALA A 110 13.81 -7.16 -7.58
N LEU A 111 12.74 -7.03 -8.36
CA LEU A 111 11.65 -7.99 -8.43
C LEU A 111 12.12 -9.34 -8.97
N ASN A 112 12.95 -9.33 -10.02
CA ASN A 112 13.57 -10.54 -10.57
C ASN A 112 14.50 -11.23 -9.55
N GLU A 113 15.37 -10.47 -8.87
CA GLU A 113 16.26 -10.99 -7.82
C GLU A 113 15.50 -11.58 -6.63
N LEU A 114 14.33 -11.05 -6.33
CA LEU A 114 13.45 -11.54 -5.28
C LEU A 114 12.50 -12.63 -5.76
N GLU A 115 12.54 -13.01 -7.04
CA GLU A 115 11.63 -13.99 -7.64
C GLU A 115 10.15 -13.65 -7.40
N ILE A 116 9.80 -12.37 -7.57
CA ILE A 116 8.44 -11.87 -7.47
C ILE A 116 7.87 -11.70 -8.87
N SER A 117 6.74 -12.34 -9.15
CA SER A 117 6.00 -12.16 -10.41
C SER A 117 5.58 -10.71 -10.58
N HIS A 118 5.81 -10.14 -11.74
CA HIS A 118 5.46 -8.75 -12.00
C HIS A 118 5.23 -8.47 -13.49
N ARG A 119 4.48 -7.43 -13.76
CA ARG A 119 4.26 -6.84 -15.09
C ARG A 119 3.82 -5.38 -14.97
N GLU A 120 3.76 -4.71 -16.11
CA GLU A 120 3.19 -3.36 -16.18
C GLU A 120 1.70 -3.37 -15.83
N PHE A 121 1.26 -2.29 -15.19
CA PHE A 121 -0.15 -2.01 -14.93
C PHE A 121 -0.82 -1.59 -16.25
N GLU A 122 -1.93 -2.22 -16.59
CA GLU A 122 -2.69 -1.95 -17.80
C GLU A 122 -4.10 -1.39 -17.47
N PRO A 123 -4.76 -0.68 -18.40
CA PRO A 123 -6.13 -0.17 -18.21
C PRO A 123 -7.14 -1.27 -17.84
N SER A 124 -6.94 -2.50 -18.30
CA SER A 124 -7.74 -3.68 -17.93
C SER A 124 -7.67 -3.98 -16.44
N ASP A 125 -6.53 -3.75 -15.78
CA ASP A 125 -6.38 -3.96 -14.35
C ASP A 125 -7.27 -3.01 -13.54
N MET A 126 -7.40 -1.76 -13.99
CA MET A 126 -8.32 -0.82 -13.35
C MET A 126 -9.78 -1.31 -13.42
N ASN A 127 -10.17 -1.93 -14.53
CA ASN A 127 -11.51 -2.52 -14.66
C ASN A 127 -11.70 -3.71 -13.70
N ASP A 128 -10.71 -4.60 -13.60
CA ASP A 128 -10.72 -5.73 -12.68
C ASP A 128 -10.85 -5.28 -11.22
N ILE A 129 -10.12 -4.22 -10.86
CA ILE A 129 -10.18 -3.61 -9.52
C ILE A 129 -11.59 -3.05 -9.23
N LYS A 130 -12.20 -2.35 -10.19
CA LYS A 130 -13.55 -1.77 -10.05
C LYS A 130 -14.64 -2.81 -9.94
N GLU A 131 -14.56 -3.84 -10.76
CA GLU A 131 -15.57 -4.88 -10.84
C GLU A 131 -15.50 -5.89 -9.69
N ALA A 132 -14.33 -6.02 -9.05
CA ALA A 132 -14.07 -6.94 -7.93
C ALA A 132 -14.49 -8.40 -8.19
N LYS A 133 -14.54 -8.83 -9.47
CA LYS A 133 -15.08 -10.15 -9.88
C LYS A 133 -14.06 -11.27 -9.86
N ASN A 134 -12.76 -10.95 -9.92
CA ASN A 134 -11.68 -11.93 -10.01
C ASN A 134 -11.26 -12.53 -8.65
N GLY A 135 -11.84 -12.08 -7.54
CA GLY A 135 -11.55 -12.55 -6.19
C GLY A 135 -10.18 -12.11 -5.65
N LYS A 136 -9.42 -11.31 -6.41
CA LYS A 136 -8.13 -10.75 -5.99
C LYS A 136 -8.32 -9.59 -4.99
N ILE A 137 -7.32 -9.39 -4.14
CA ILE A 137 -7.22 -8.23 -3.26
C ILE A 137 -6.05 -7.38 -3.75
N TYR A 138 -6.31 -6.12 -3.98
CA TYR A 138 -5.33 -5.16 -4.48
C TYR A 138 -4.86 -4.22 -3.38
N LEU A 139 -3.57 -3.93 -3.37
CA LEU A 139 -2.96 -2.94 -2.48
C LEU A 139 -2.15 -1.94 -3.31
N ALA A 140 -2.57 -0.69 -3.36
CA ALA A 140 -1.73 0.39 -3.88
C ALA A 140 -0.81 0.89 -2.77
N PHE A 141 0.52 0.71 -2.98
CA PHE A 141 1.55 0.97 -1.97
C PHE A 141 2.77 1.64 -2.59
N GLY A 142 3.40 2.59 -1.88
CA GLY A 142 4.69 3.14 -2.30
C GLY A 142 4.94 4.60 -1.92
N SER A 143 3.95 5.48 -1.99
CA SER A 143 4.07 6.88 -1.60
C SER A 143 2.71 7.60 -1.61
N PHE A 144 2.67 8.82 -1.08
CA PHE A 144 1.51 9.71 -1.25
C PHE A 144 1.23 10.02 -2.72
N HIS A 145 2.27 10.23 -3.53
CA HIS A 145 2.13 10.53 -4.96
C HIS A 145 1.53 9.36 -5.74
N LEU A 146 1.99 8.13 -5.46
CA LEU A 146 1.38 6.94 -6.05
C LEU A 146 -0.09 6.82 -5.66
N ALA A 147 -0.38 6.94 -4.37
CA ALA A 147 -1.75 6.81 -3.86
C ALA A 147 -2.67 7.87 -4.48
N GLU A 148 -2.22 9.12 -4.57
CA GLU A 148 -2.96 10.22 -5.19
C GLU A 148 -3.24 9.95 -6.68
N ALA A 149 -2.20 9.65 -7.46
CA ALA A 149 -2.32 9.39 -8.89
C ALA A 149 -3.26 8.21 -9.16
N PHE A 150 -3.07 7.11 -8.44
CA PHE A 150 -3.87 5.91 -8.58
C PHE A 150 -5.35 6.15 -8.19
N LEU A 151 -5.60 6.79 -7.05
CA LEU A 151 -6.97 7.07 -6.61
C LEU A 151 -7.68 8.06 -7.53
N LYS A 152 -6.97 9.06 -8.06
CA LYS A 152 -7.54 9.99 -9.05
C LYS A 152 -8.01 9.24 -10.29
N GLU A 153 -7.22 8.32 -10.82
CA GLU A 153 -7.60 7.48 -11.95
C GLU A 153 -8.76 6.54 -11.60
N TYR A 154 -8.68 5.89 -10.43
CA TYR A 154 -9.73 4.99 -9.93
C TYR A 154 -11.10 5.70 -9.82
N TYR A 155 -11.15 6.90 -9.25
CA TYR A 155 -12.40 7.66 -9.11
C TYR A 155 -12.88 8.22 -10.45
N ALA A 156 -11.99 8.76 -11.28
CA ALA A 156 -12.34 9.21 -12.62
C ALA A 156 -12.95 8.09 -13.47
N SER A 157 -12.42 6.87 -13.34
CA SER A 157 -12.95 5.69 -14.04
C SER A 157 -14.32 5.22 -13.53
N LYS A 158 -14.77 5.72 -12.36
CA LYS A 158 -16.11 5.49 -11.80
C LYS A 158 -17.10 6.60 -12.14
N GLY A 159 -16.66 7.68 -12.80
CA GLY A 159 -17.47 8.85 -13.08
C GLY A 159 -17.70 9.74 -11.86
N LEU A 160 -16.80 9.69 -10.87
CA LEU A 160 -16.81 10.47 -9.64
C LEU A 160 -15.76 11.58 -9.67
#